data_60baac7c267b3adadaca8576ddd6102b
#
_entry.id   60baac7c267b3adadaca8576ddd6102b
#
_cell.length_a   1.000
_cell.length_b   1.000
_cell.length_c   1.000
_cell.angle_alpha   90.00
_cell.angle_beta   90.00
_cell.angle_gamma   90.00
#
_symmetry.space_group_name_H-M   'P 1'
#
loop_
_entity.id
_entity.type
_entity.pdbx_description
1 polymer ?
#
loop_
_entity_poly.entity_id
_entity_poly.type
_entity_poly.pdbx_seq_one_letter_code
_entity_poly.pdbx_strand_id
1 'polypeptide(L)'
;MENNKGIITRSFRAAFPCTIPILAGFLFLGMAYGIYMNVSGFSFVYPMIMAAVIFGGSLEFLAVQMLLSPFAPLQVLMVSLMIQARHLFYGISMLDKFKDMGWKKFYLIYGMCDETFSINCTAEIPEDCDRGWFYFFVTLLNQLYWVGGATLGGLLGNLITFDTKGLDFVMTAMFIVIFLEQWLKEKHHFSEWAGLASSVVCLLIFGRDNFMIPTMICILLLLTAFRKPVERKAGEEK
;
A
#
# COMPACT_ATOMS: atom_id res chain seq x y z
N MET A 1 -33.93 -6.95 14.38
CA MET A 1 -32.72 -6.21 14.88
C MET A 1 -31.68 -7.13 15.51
N GLU A 2 -32.08 -8.19 16.19
CA GLU A 2 -31.15 -9.14 16.85
C GLU A 2 -30.27 -9.94 15.87
N ASN A 3 -30.81 -10.30 14.71
CA ASN A 3 -30.10 -11.08 13.68
C ASN A 3 -28.91 -10.31 13.06
N ASN A 4 -29.02 -8.99 12.90
CA ASN A 4 -27.93 -8.17 12.30
C ASN A 4 -26.69 -8.04 13.19
N LYS A 5 -26.86 -7.94 14.53
CA LYS A 5 -25.72 -7.86 15.45
C LYS A 5 -24.91 -9.16 15.45
N GLY A 6 -25.58 -10.29 15.34
CA GLY A 6 -24.91 -11.60 15.25
C GLY A 6 -24.06 -11.75 13.98
N ILE A 7 -24.55 -11.26 12.83
CA ILE A 7 -23.85 -11.31 11.55
C ILE A 7 -22.61 -10.41 11.58
N ILE A 8 -22.72 -9.18 12.09
CA ILE A 8 -21.62 -8.24 12.21
C ILE A 8 -20.49 -8.82 13.09
N THR A 9 -20.86 -9.38 14.25
CA THR A 9 -19.87 -9.98 15.17
C THR A 9 -19.17 -11.18 14.57
N ARG A 10 -19.90 -12.03 13.82
CA ARG A 10 -19.31 -13.18 13.11
C ARG A 10 -18.34 -12.73 12.02
N SER A 11 -18.75 -11.74 11.21
CA SER A 11 -17.89 -11.17 10.17
C SER A 11 -16.61 -10.54 10.74
N PHE A 12 -16.70 -9.85 11.88
CA PHE A 12 -15.53 -9.34 12.59
C PHE A 12 -14.60 -10.47 13.07
N ARG A 13 -15.17 -11.51 13.70
CA ARG A 13 -14.38 -12.65 14.19
C ARG A 13 -13.70 -13.42 13.06
N ALA A 14 -14.31 -13.48 11.89
CA ALA A 14 -13.70 -14.09 10.71
C ALA A 14 -12.61 -13.21 10.09
N ALA A 15 -12.79 -11.89 10.05
CA ALA A 15 -11.84 -10.94 9.49
C ALA A 15 -10.56 -10.78 10.35
N PHE A 16 -10.71 -10.75 11.67
CA PHE A 16 -9.62 -10.48 12.62
C PHE A 16 -8.41 -11.42 12.45
N PRO A 17 -8.55 -12.75 12.41
CA PRO A 17 -7.42 -13.66 12.22
C PRO A 17 -6.68 -13.45 10.90
N CYS A 18 -7.39 -13.06 9.84
CA CYS A 18 -6.79 -12.80 8.53
C CYS A 18 -5.88 -11.56 8.54
N THR A 19 -6.10 -10.61 9.46
CA THR A 19 -5.34 -9.37 9.57
C THR A 19 -4.17 -9.45 10.57
N ILE A 20 -4.08 -10.46 11.43
CA ILE A 20 -3.02 -10.62 12.44
C ILE A 20 -1.61 -10.60 11.82
N PRO A 21 -1.33 -11.29 10.70
CA PRO A 21 0.00 -11.24 10.09
C PRO A 21 0.41 -9.84 9.66
N ILE A 22 -0.58 -9.02 9.25
CA ILE A 22 -0.35 -7.65 8.79
C ILE A 22 -0.14 -6.70 9.96
N LEU A 23 -0.77 -6.96 11.10
CA LEU A 23 -0.67 -6.14 12.30
C LEU A 23 0.78 -5.82 12.68
N ALA A 24 1.65 -6.83 12.75
CA ALA A 24 3.05 -6.67 13.12
C ALA A 24 3.80 -5.78 12.11
N GLY A 25 3.61 -6.04 10.82
CA GLY A 25 4.22 -5.26 9.74
C GLY A 25 3.77 -3.80 9.74
N PHE A 26 2.45 -3.58 9.82
CA PHE A 26 1.88 -2.23 9.80
C PHE A 26 2.23 -1.43 11.05
N LEU A 27 2.25 -2.05 12.23
CA LEU A 27 2.70 -1.36 13.44
C LEU A 27 4.18 -0.96 13.32
N PHE A 28 5.04 -1.85 12.85
CA PHE A 28 6.47 -1.57 12.72
C PHE A 28 6.73 -0.48 11.67
N LEU A 29 6.20 -0.62 10.46
CA LEU A 29 6.38 0.37 9.39
C LEU A 29 5.70 1.70 9.71
N GLY A 30 4.51 1.67 10.31
CA GLY A 30 3.81 2.86 10.77
C GLY A 30 4.60 3.60 11.85
N MET A 31 5.17 2.88 12.83
CA MET A 31 6.05 3.49 13.83
C MET A 31 7.28 4.13 13.17
N ALA A 32 7.92 3.45 12.22
CA ALA A 32 9.07 4.02 11.50
C ALA A 32 8.67 5.31 10.77
N TYR A 33 7.50 5.34 10.11
CA TYR A 33 6.95 6.54 9.49
C TYR A 33 6.70 7.66 10.50
N GLY A 34 6.04 7.35 11.62
CA GLY A 34 5.75 8.32 12.68
C GLY A 34 7.02 8.93 13.29
N ILE A 35 8.05 8.10 13.55
CA ILE A 35 9.35 8.56 14.01
C ILE A 35 10.00 9.47 12.96
N TYR A 36 9.97 9.07 11.68
CA TYR A 36 10.54 9.86 10.58
C TYR A 36 9.88 11.24 10.48
N MET A 37 8.56 11.33 10.58
CA MET A 37 7.84 12.60 10.62
C MET A 37 8.24 13.45 11.82
N ASN A 38 8.34 12.84 13.01
CA ASN A 38 8.71 13.56 14.24
C ASN A 38 10.11 14.15 14.14
N VAL A 39 11.08 13.36 13.70
CA VAL A 39 12.48 13.79 13.49
C VAL A 39 12.58 14.87 12.43
N SER A 40 11.70 14.86 11.44
CA SER A 40 11.58 15.90 10.42
C SER A 40 10.95 17.20 10.95
N GLY A 41 10.61 17.27 12.23
CA GLY A 41 10.08 18.46 12.90
C GLY A 41 8.56 18.54 12.95
N PHE A 42 7.84 17.48 12.55
CA PHE A 42 6.38 17.46 12.60
C PHE A 42 5.86 16.85 13.90
N SER A 43 4.81 17.45 14.49
CA SER A 43 4.11 16.88 15.65
C SER A 43 3.44 15.54 15.27
N PHE A 44 3.23 14.65 16.26
CA PHE A 44 2.57 13.36 16.11
C PHE A 44 1.17 13.44 15.45
N VAL A 45 0.53 14.59 15.49
CA VAL A 45 -0.78 14.85 14.87
C VAL A 45 -0.70 14.74 13.33
N TYR A 46 0.42 15.16 12.74
CA TYR A 46 0.61 15.09 11.29
C TYR A 46 0.63 13.66 10.76
N PRO A 47 1.51 12.76 11.25
CA PRO A 47 1.50 11.36 10.79
C PRO A 47 0.17 10.66 11.10
N MET A 48 -0.49 10.98 12.22
CA MET A 48 -1.80 10.41 12.55
C MET A 48 -2.86 10.79 11.51
N ILE A 49 -2.97 12.08 11.15
CA ILE A 49 -3.96 12.56 10.18
C ILE A 49 -3.62 12.06 8.78
N MET A 50 -2.35 12.12 8.38
CA MET A 50 -1.91 11.64 7.08
C MET A 50 -2.18 10.15 6.91
N ALA A 51 -1.85 9.34 7.90
CA ALA A 51 -2.14 7.90 7.92
C ALA A 51 -3.65 7.61 7.83
N ALA A 52 -4.49 8.41 8.49
CA ALA A 52 -5.93 8.25 8.46
C ALA A 52 -6.57 8.69 7.12
N VAL A 53 -6.01 9.72 6.47
CA VAL A 53 -6.63 10.34 5.29
C VAL A 53 -5.98 9.87 3.98
N ILE A 54 -4.66 9.68 3.93
CA ILE A 54 -3.95 9.25 2.73
C ILE A 54 -3.96 7.73 2.62
N PHE A 55 -3.66 7.04 3.73
CA PHE A 55 -3.58 5.58 3.85
C PHE A 55 -2.81 4.94 2.67
N GLY A 56 -1.68 5.52 2.35
CA GLY A 56 -0.88 5.19 1.17
C GLY A 56 0.58 4.83 1.45
N GLY A 57 0.92 4.40 2.66
CA GLY A 57 2.24 3.92 3.09
C GLY A 57 3.44 4.59 2.41
N SER A 58 3.84 4.08 1.26
CA SER A 58 4.98 4.61 0.49
C SER A 58 4.84 6.08 0.10
N LEU A 59 3.62 6.53 -0.23
CA LEU A 59 3.37 7.94 -0.52
C LEU A 59 3.55 8.81 0.73
N GLU A 60 3.16 8.32 1.89
CA GLU A 60 3.29 9.05 3.16
C GLU A 60 4.76 9.29 3.53
N PHE A 61 5.63 8.28 3.36
CA PHE A 61 7.08 8.46 3.56
C PHE A 61 7.65 9.52 2.60
N LEU A 62 7.24 9.49 1.33
CA LEU A 62 7.70 10.47 0.36
C LEU A 62 7.12 11.87 0.63
N ALA A 63 5.89 11.94 1.13
CA ALA A 63 5.23 13.19 1.47
C ALA A 63 5.99 13.98 2.54
N VAL A 64 6.76 13.33 3.41
CA VAL A 64 7.65 14.04 4.35
C VAL A 64 8.63 14.96 3.62
N GLN A 65 9.29 14.43 2.58
CA GLN A 65 10.22 15.22 1.76
C GLN A 65 9.50 16.31 0.97
N MET A 66 8.30 16.02 0.48
CA MET A 66 7.49 17.00 -0.25
C MET A 66 7.04 18.16 0.65
N LEU A 67 6.71 17.89 1.92
CA LEU A 67 6.34 18.91 2.90
C LEU A 67 7.51 19.80 3.30
N LEU A 68 8.75 19.28 3.25
CA LEU A 68 9.98 20.03 3.51
C LEU A 68 10.49 20.80 2.29
N SER A 69 9.98 20.50 1.10
CA SER A 69 10.38 21.10 -0.16
C SER A 69 9.54 22.34 -0.49
N PRO A 70 10.00 23.23 -1.39
CA PRO A 70 9.19 24.34 -1.87
C PRO A 70 7.84 23.86 -2.45
N PHE A 71 6.79 24.68 -2.29
CA PHE A 71 5.43 24.34 -2.72
C PHE A 71 5.35 24.11 -4.24
N ALA A 72 5.16 22.86 -4.67
CA ALA A 72 5.08 22.46 -6.06
C ALA A 72 3.90 21.48 -6.29
N PRO A 73 2.64 21.94 -6.27
CA PRO A 73 1.45 21.09 -6.24
C PRO A 73 1.32 20.17 -7.46
N LEU A 74 1.73 20.63 -8.63
CA LEU A 74 1.69 19.82 -9.85
C LEU A 74 2.68 18.65 -9.78
N GLN A 75 3.89 18.88 -9.27
CA GLN A 75 4.89 17.85 -9.07
C GLN A 75 4.41 16.83 -8.04
N VAL A 76 3.86 17.29 -6.91
CA VAL A 76 3.28 16.43 -5.86
C VAL A 76 2.15 15.57 -6.44
N LEU A 77 1.24 16.14 -7.23
CA LEU A 77 0.17 15.39 -7.89
C LEU A 77 0.72 14.31 -8.82
N MET A 78 1.66 14.65 -9.69
CA MET A 78 2.25 13.69 -10.63
C MET A 78 2.95 12.53 -9.91
N VAL A 79 3.79 12.84 -8.93
CA VAL A 79 4.50 11.81 -8.16
C VAL A 79 3.53 10.95 -7.35
N SER A 80 2.49 11.54 -6.76
CA SER A 80 1.46 10.81 -6.02
C SER A 80 0.70 9.84 -6.93
N LEU A 81 0.28 10.29 -8.12
CA LEU A 81 -0.38 9.43 -9.10
C LEU A 81 0.53 8.28 -9.55
N MET A 82 1.82 8.55 -9.73
CA MET A 82 2.79 7.52 -10.14
C MET A 82 2.95 6.43 -9.07
N ILE A 83 3.15 6.82 -7.82
CA ILE A 83 3.38 5.87 -6.72
C ILE A 83 2.12 5.08 -6.41
N GLN A 84 0.95 5.74 -6.44
CA GLN A 84 -0.33 5.14 -6.10
C GLN A 84 -1.08 4.57 -7.31
N ALA A 85 -0.50 4.57 -8.51
CA ALA A 85 -1.12 4.02 -9.71
C ALA A 85 -1.61 2.57 -9.52
N ARG A 86 -0.88 1.75 -8.76
CA ARG A 86 -1.26 0.37 -8.44
C ARG A 86 -2.61 0.27 -7.71
N HIS A 87 -2.94 1.22 -6.84
CA HIS A 87 -4.21 1.22 -6.11
C HIS A 87 -5.43 1.42 -7.03
N LEU A 88 -5.27 2.14 -8.16
CA LEU A 88 -6.30 2.23 -9.19
C LEU A 88 -6.62 0.85 -9.79
N PHE A 89 -5.59 0.07 -10.08
CA PHE A 89 -5.76 -1.29 -10.62
C PHE A 89 -6.40 -2.24 -9.60
N TYR A 90 -6.03 -2.14 -8.32
CA TYR A 90 -6.68 -2.91 -7.25
C TYR A 90 -8.16 -2.56 -7.13
N GLY A 91 -8.49 -1.26 -7.14
CA GLY A 91 -9.87 -0.79 -7.11
C GLY A 91 -10.69 -1.32 -8.28
N ILE A 92 -10.15 -1.26 -9.50
CA ILE A 92 -10.82 -1.77 -10.72
C ILE A 92 -11.03 -3.29 -10.61
N SER A 93 -10.02 -4.05 -10.20
CA SER A 93 -10.09 -5.51 -10.07
C SER A 93 -11.12 -5.98 -9.05
N MET A 94 -11.43 -5.14 -8.05
CA MET A 94 -12.37 -5.46 -6.98
C MET A 94 -13.79 -4.94 -7.22
N LEU A 95 -14.05 -4.19 -8.30
CA LEU A 95 -15.35 -3.59 -8.57
C LEU A 95 -16.49 -4.62 -8.60
N ASP A 96 -16.26 -5.79 -9.20
CA ASP A 96 -17.25 -6.85 -9.27
C ASP A 96 -17.49 -7.52 -7.90
N LYS A 97 -16.42 -7.71 -7.11
CA LYS A 97 -16.54 -8.26 -5.74
C LYS A 97 -17.28 -7.32 -4.80
N PHE A 98 -17.17 -6.00 -5.00
CA PHE A 98 -17.80 -4.96 -4.17
C PHE A 98 -19.16 -4.51 -4.72
N LYS A 99 -19.67 -5.18 -5.75
CA LYS A 99 -21.01 -4.92 -6.27
C LYS A 99 -22.04 -5.20 -5.16
N ASP A 100 -23.07 -4.38 -5.10
CA ASP A 100 -24.20 -4.48 -4.16
C ASP A 100 -23.86 -4.29 -2.66
N MET A 101 -22.65 -3.77 -2.32
CA MET A 101 -22.24 -3.51 -0.93
C MET A 101 -22.67 -2.12 -0.39
N GLY A 102 -23.49 -1.38 -1.15
CA GLY A 102 -24.00 -0.07 -0.75
C GLY A 102 -22.87 0.93 -0.45
N TRP A 103 -23.03 1.71 0.63
CA TRP A 103 -22.05 2.73 1.02
C TRP A 103 -20.69 2.18 1.38
N LYS A 104 -20.59 0.92 1.85
CA LYS A 104 -19.34 0.26 2.19
C LYS A 104 -18.38 0.21 1.00
N LYS A 105 -18.89 0.11 -0.23
CA LYS A 105 -18.09 0.09 -1.46
C LYS A 105 -17.13 1.26 -1.56
N PHE A 106 -17.57 2.47 -1.22
CA PHE A 106 -16.71 3.67 -1.29
C PHE A 106 -15.54 3.58 -0.31
N TYR A 107 -15.82 3.12 0.92
CA TYR A 107 -14.78 2.92 1.92
C TYR A 107 -13.83 1.80 1.54
N LEU A 108 -14.33 0.69 0.99
CA LEU A 108 -13.52 -0.44 0.55
C LEU A 108 -12.58 -0.08 -0.60
N ILE A 109 -13.03 0.75 -1.54
CA ILE A 109 -12.18 1.25 -2.63
C ILE A 109 -11.13 2.22 -2.11
N TYR A 110 -11.51 3.14 -1.22
CA TYR A 110 -10.59 4.09 -0.59
C TYR A 110 -9.50 3.39 0.24
N GLY A 111 -9.88 2.45 1.10
CA GLY A 111 -8.97 1.74 1.99
C GLY A 111 -8.25 0.54 1.37
N MET A 112 -8.15 0.50 0.03
CA MET A 112 -7.48 -0.58 -0.68
C MET A 112 -5.97 -0.33 -0.68
N CYS A 113 -5.22 -1.15 0.07
CA CYS A 113 -3.78 -1.25 0.01
C CYS A 113 -3.37 -2.66 -0.44
N ASP A 114 -2.07 -2.91 -0.62
CA ASP A 114 -1.54 -4.17 -1.12
C ASP A 114 -1.99 -5.36 -0.26
N GLU A 115 -1.92 -5.20 1.06
CA GLU A 115 -2.27 -6.22 2.04
C GLU A 115 -3.78 -6.46 2.10
N THR A 116 -4.57 -5.37 2.09
CA THR A 116 -6.04 -5.45 2.03
C THR A 116 -6.49 -6.13 0.75
N PHE A 117 -5.87 -5.81 -0.39
CA PHE A 117 -6.13 -6.45 -1.67
C PHE A 117 -5.82 -7.95 -1.61
N SER A 118 -4.65 -8.31 -1.07
CA SER A 118 -4.23 -9.71 -0.94
C SER A 118 -5.23 -10.52 -0.14
N ILE A 119 -5.65 -10.04 1.04
CA ILE A 119 -6.68 -10.73 1.85
C ILE A 119 -8.00 -10.82 1.09
N ASN A 120 -8.48 -9.71 0.53
CA ASN A 120 -9.78 -9.66 -0.15
C ASN A 120 -9.84 -10.55 -1.41
N CYS A 121 -8.68 -10.83 -2.03
CA CYS A 121 -8.59 -11.77 -3.14
C CYS A 121 -8.62 -13.23 -2.71
N THR A 122 -7.91 -13.57 -1.63
CA THR A 122 -7.58 -14.95 -1.27
C THR A 122 -8.40 -15.51 -0.11
N ALA A 123 -9.00 -14.64 0.73
CA ALA A 123 -9.74 -15.10 1.89
C ALA A 123 -11.01 -15.89 1.51
N GLU A 124 -11.16 -17.05 2.11
CA GLU A 124 -12.39 -17.84 2.09
C GLU A 124 -13.31 -17.31 3.18
N ILE A 125 -14.43 -16.73 2.77
CA ILE A 125 -15.40 -16.12 3.68
C ILE A 125 -16.43 -17.20 4.07
N PRO A 126 -16.60 -17.51 5.38
CA PRO A 126 -17.60 -18.46 5.83
C PRO A 126 -19.02 -18.09 5.37
N GLU A 127 -19.84 -19.09 5.05
CA GLU A 127 -21.20 -18.88 4.52
C GLU A 127 -22.14 -18.16 5.50
N ASP A 128 -21.84 -18.24 6.80
CA ASP A 128 -22.60 -17.59 7.87
C ASP A 128 -22.19 -16.11 8.10
N CYS A 129 -21.23 -15.59 7.32
CA CYS A 129 -20.74 -14.23 7.41
C CYS A 129 -21.23 -13.37 6.24
N ASP A 130 -21.52 -12.10 6.51
CA ASP A 130 -21.78 -11.12 5.45
C ASP A 130 -20.45 -10.65 4.82
N ARG A 131 -20.34 -10.83 3.50
CA ARG A 131 -19.13 -10.46 2.73
C ARG A 131 -18.79 -8.98 2.86
N GLY A 132 -19.79 -8.11 2.83
CA GLY A 132 -19.57 -6.66 2.91
C GLY A 132 -19.03 -6.23 4.27
N TRP A 133 -19.50 -6.87 5.37
CA TRP A 133 -18.97 -6.62 6.69
C TRP A 133 -17.58 -7.26 6.90
N PHE A 134 -17.33 -8.42 6.31
CA PHE A 134 -16.00 -9.04 6.35
C PHE A 134 -14.97 -8.13 5.72
N TYR A 135 -15.15 -7.69 4.48
CA TYR A 135 -14.24 -6.79 3.79
C TYR A 135 -14.10 -5.43 4.50
N PHE A 136 -15.20 -4.92 5.06
CA PHE A 136 -15.18 -3.69 5.84
C PHE A 136 -14.25 -3.81 7.05
N PHE A 137 -14.34 -4.90 7.81
CA PHE A 137 -13.49 -5.10 8.98
C PHE A 137 -12.04 -5.37 8.62
N VAL A 138 -11.75 -6.09 7.54
CA VAL A 138 -10.38 -6.26 7.05
C VAL A 138 -9.76 -4.88 6.75
N THR A 139 -10.47 -4.05 5.99
CA THR A 139 -10.00 -2.70 5.64
C THR A 139 -9.84 -1.81 6.88
N LEU A 140 -10.82 -1.81 7.78
CA LEU A 140 -10.80 -1.01 8.99
C LEU A 140 -9.67 -1.41 9.94
N LEU A 141 -9.45 -2.69 10.15
CA LEU A 141 -8.39 -3.20 11.02
C LEU A 141 -7.01 -2.82 10.47
N ASN A 142 -6.77 -3.02 9.18
CA ASN A 142 -5.53 -2.64 8.54
C ASN A 142 -5.27 -1.12 8.65
N GLN A 143 -6.29 -0.30 8.44
CA GLN A 143 -6.18 1.15 8.61
C GLN A 143 -5.87 1.53 10.06
N LEU A 144 -6.55 0.92 11.03
CA LEU A 144 -6.28 1.16 12.45
C LEU A 144 -4.86 0.75 12.86
N TYR A 145 -4.35 -0.34 12.33
CA TYR A 145 -2.96 -0.78 12.60
C TYR A 145 -1.96 0.23 12.06
N TRP A 146 -2.17 0.74 10.86
CA TRP A 146 -1.30 1.75 10.25
C TRP A 146 -1.35 3.07 11.00
N VAL A 147 -2.55 3.61 11.24
CA VAL A 147 -2.75 4.87 11.99
C VAL A 147 -2.21 4.76 13.42
N GLY A 148 -2.45 3.61 14.08
CA GLY A 148 -1.93 3.34 15.41
C GLY A 148 -0.41 3.33 15.44
N GLY A 149 0.22 2.63 14.49
CA GLY A 149 1.68 2.62 14.32
C GLY A 149 2.25 4.01 14.10
N ALA A 150 1.69 4.77 13.14
CA ALA A 150 2.12 6.13 12.83
C ALA A 150 1.99 7.07 14.02
N THR A 151 0.89 6.97 14.77
CA THR A 151 0.66 7.78 15.98
C THR A 151 1.65 7.43 17.09
N LEU A 152 1.84 6.13 17.36
CA LEU A 152 2.80 5.66 18.35
C LEU A 152 4.22 6.09 17.98
N GLY A 153 4.61 5.94 16.73
CA GLY A 153 5.91 6.39 16.23
C GLY A 153 6.11 7.89 16.40
N GLY A 154 5.10 8.69 16.05
CA GLY A 154 5.14 10.14 16.23
C GLY A 154 5.25 10.58 17.68
N LEU A 155 4.63 9.85 18.61
CA LEU A 155 4.76 10.10 20.06
C LEU A 155 6.12 9.66 20.61
N LEU A 156 6.59 8.47 20.20
CA LEU A 156 7.86 7.91 20.65
C LEU A 156 9.06 8.64 20.04
N GLY A 157 8.91 9.27 18.88
CA GLY A 157 9.98 10.02 18.23
C GLY A 157 10.64 11.08 19.12
N ASN A 158 9.87 11.71 19.98
CA ASN A 158 10.40 12.68 20.98
C ASN A 158 11.28 12.05 22.07
N LEU A 159 11.14 10.74 22.29
CA LEU A 159 11.91 10.00 23.31
C LEU A 159 13.19 9.40 22.71
N ILE A 160 13.31 9.42 21.40
CA ILE A 160 14.41 8.80 20.67
C ILE A 160 15.49 9.86 20.47
N THR A 161 16.62 9.67 21.16
CA THR A 161 17.79 10.58 21.14
C THR A 161 18.93 10.07 20.27
N PHE A 162 18.73 9.01 19.47
CA PHE A 162 19.77 8.49 18.59
C PHE A 162 19.86 9.22 17.25
N ASP A 163 21.02 9.09 16.61
CA ASP A 163 21.31 9.69 15.30
C ASP A 163 20.35 9.14 14.22
N THR A 164 19.60 10.04 13.63
CA THR A 164 18.55 9.74 12.65
C THR A 164 19.06 9.58 11.21
N LYS A 165 20.38 9.64 11.01
CA LYS A 165 21.04 9.52 9.69
C LYS A 165 20.73 8.24 8.91
N GLY A 166 20.03 7.29 9.47
CA GLY A 166 19.60 6.07 8.77
C GLY A 166 18.11 6.05 8.39
N LEU A 167 17.31 7.03 8.81
CA LEU A 167 15.87 7.02 8.53
C LEU A 167 15.53 7.21 7.05
N ASP A 168 16.36 7.94 6.30
CA ASP A 168 16.22 8.03 4.85
C ASP A 168 16.35 6.67 4.16
N PHE A 169 17.12 5.76 4.77
CA PHE A 169 17.29 4.40 4.27
C PHE A 169 16.06 3.50 4.53
N VAL A 170 15.21 3.83 5.50
CA VAL A 170 14.01 3.04 5.83
C VAL A 170 13.10 2.91 4.61
N MET A 171 12.92 3.99 3.85
CA MET A 171 12.14 3.97 2.62
C MET A 171 12.75 3.05 1.56
N THR A 172 14.06 3.16 1.35
CA THR A 172 14.78 2.29 0.42
C THR A 172 14.69 0.83 0.84
N ALA A 173 14.89 0.53 2.13
CA ALA A 173 14.76 -0.81 2.68
C ALA A 173 13.34 -1.36 2.50
N MET A 174 12.32 -0.56 2.74
CA MET A 174 10.92 -0.94 2.53
C MET A 174 10.65 -1.34 1.07
N PHE A 175 11.10 -0.53 0.11
CA PHE A 175 10.93 -0.88 -1.31
C PHE A 175 11.72 -2.13 -1.71
N ILE A 176 12.92 -2.33 -1.16
CA ILE A 176 13.69 -3.57 -1.38
C ILE A 176 12.92 -4.77 -0.82
N VAL A 177 12.35 -4.68 0.38
CA VAL A 177 11.57 -5.77 1.00
C VAL A 177 10.33 -6.09 0.15
N ILE A 178 9.58 -5.08 -0.29
CA ILE A 178 8.40 -5.28 -1.16
C ILE A 178 8.81 -5.95 -2.48
N PHE A 179 9.91 -5.51 -3.08
CA PHE A 179 10.44 -6.11 -4.30
C PHE A 179 10.85 -7.58 -4.08
N LEU A 180 11.57 -7.87 -3.00
CA LEU A 180 11.98 -9.23 -2.65
C LEU A 180 10.78 -10.12 -2.32
N GLU A 181 9.76 -9.61 -1.64
CA GLU A 181 8.55 -10.37 -1.36
C GLU A 181 7.82 -10.77 -2.65
N GLN A 182 7.71 -9.85 -3.60
CA GLN A 182 7.15 -10.16 -4.92
C GLN A 182 8.02 -11.16 -5.68
N TRP A 183 9.33 -10.95 -5.69
CA TRP A 183 10.30 -11.87 -6.31
C TRP A 183 10.18 -13.30 -5.78
N LEU A 184 10.00 -13.47 -4.47
CA LEU A 184 9.87 -14.79 -3.86
C LEU A 184 8.50 -15.45 -4.09
N LYS A 185 7.44 -14.67 -4.33
CA LYS A 185 6.09 -15.19 -4.58
C LYS A 185 5.89 -15.63 -6.03
N GLU A 186 6.51 -14.96 -6.97
CA GLU A 186 6.34 -15.22 -8.40
C GLU A 186 7.36 -16.26 -8.88
N LYS A 187 6.90 -17.20 -9.70
CA LYS A 187 7.77 -18.18 -10.38
C LYS A 187 8.40 -17.65 -11.66
N HIS A 188 7.72 -16.69 -12.29
CA HIS A 188 8.15 -16.07 -13.55
C HIS A 188 8.52 -14.60 -13.33
N HIS A 189 9.79 -14.31 -13.32
CA HIS A 189 10.36 -12.99 -13.03
C HIS A 189 10.45 -12.06 -14.26
N PHE A 190 9.58 -12.24 -15.25
CA PHE A 190 9.62 -11.40 -16.46
C PHE A 190 9.24 -9.95 -16.14
N SER A 191 8.22 -9.74 -15.31
CA SER A 191 7.75 -8.40 -14.91
C SER A 191 8.81 -7.64 -14.14
N GLU A 192 9.46 -8.33 -13.21
CA GLU A 192 10.51 -7.78 -12.36
C GLU A 192 11.75 -7.40 -13.17
N TRP A 193 12.19 -8.30 -14.06
CA TRP A 193 13.30 -8.01 -14.97
C TRP A 193 12.97 -6.88 -15.95
N ALA A 194 11.75 -6.86 -16.50
CA ALA A 194 11.31 -5.78 -17.37
C ALA A 194 11.28 -4.44 -16.64
N GLY A 195 10.79 -4.42 -15.38
CA GLY A 195 10.79 -3.25 -14.53
C GLY A 195 12.20 -2.75 -14.21
N LEU A 196 13.09 -3.64 -13.78
CA LEU A 196 14.48 -3.31 -13.44
C LEU A 196 15.24 -2.79 -14.67
N ALA A 197 15.19 -3.52 -15.78
CA ALA A 197 15.88 -3.14 -17.01
C ALA A 197 15.37 -1.78 -17.53
N SER A 198 14.05 -1.57 -17.58
CA SER A 198 13.47 -0.30 -18.00
C SER A 198 13.90 0.85 -17.10
N SER A 199 13.96 0.63 -15.78
CA SER A 199 14.40 1.65 -14.82
C SER A 199 15.85 2.04 -15.03
N VAL A 200 16.74 1.06 -15.21
CA VAL A 200 18.17 1.31 -15.46
C VAL A 200 18.37 2.03 -16.80
N VAL A 201 17.73 1.57 -17.86
CA VAL A 201 17.85 2.20 -19.18
C VAL A 201 17.34 3.63 -19.18
N CYS A 202 16.15 3.87 -18.61
CA CYS A 202 15.59 5.22 -18.52
C CYS A 202 16.43 6.13 -17.63
N LEU A 203 17.00 5.63 -16.53
CA LEU A 203 17.89 6.39 -15.66
C LEU A 203 19.15 6.85 -16.41
N LEU A 204 19.73 5.99 -17.24
CA LEU A 204 20.92 6.32 -18.05
C LEU A 204 20.63 7.33 -19.16
N ILE A 205 19.43 7.28 -19.76
CA ILE A 205 19.04 8.14 -20.90
C ILE A 205 18.54 9.51 -20.40
N PHE A 206 17.65 9.54 -19.41
CA PHE A 206 16.94 10.75 -18.98
C PHE A 206 17.52 11.39 -17.71
N GLY A 207 18.50 10.74 -17.05
CA GLY A 207 19.10 11.23 -15.82
C GLY A 207 18.17 11.11 -14.59
N ARG A 208 18.72 11.49 -13.41
CA ARG A 208 18.03 11.29 -12.12
C ARG A 208 16.70 12.05 -11.98
N ASP A 209 16.60 13.21 -12.57
CA ASP A 209 15.48 14.11 -12.32
C ASP A 209 14.24 13.77 -13.18
N ASN A 210 14.44 13.14 -14.34
CA ASN A 210 13.36 12.93 -15.32
C ASN A 210 13.10 11.47 -15.72
N PHE A 211 13.83 10.48 -15.16
CA PHE A 211 13.71 9.07 -15.60
C PHE A 211 12.38 8.41 -15.20
N MET A 212 11.73 8.88 -14.16
CA MET A 212 10.57 8.21 -13.56
C MET A 212 9.40 8.07 -14.54
N ILE A 213 8.97 9.17 -15.16
CA ILE A 213 7.83 9.15 -16.11
C ILE A 213 8.11 8.28 -17.33
N PRO A 214 9.26 8.43 -18.04
CA PRO A 214 9.62 7.53 -19.13
C PRO A 214 9.68 6.06 -18.72
N THR A 215 10.21 5.76 -17.53
CA THR A 215 10.26 4.40 -17.00
C THR A 215 8.87 3.78 -16.87
N MET A 216 7.93 4.50 -16.27
CA MET A 216 6.56 4.01 -16.10
C MET A 216 5.86 3.75 -17.44
N ILE A 217 6.02 4.68 -18.39
CA ILE A 217 5.45 4.49 -19.74
C ILE A 217 6.10 3.27 -20.40
N CYS A 218 7.41 3.12 -20.30
CA CYS A 218 8.13 1.99 -20.86
C CYS A 218 7.67 0.65 -20.25
N ILE A 219 7.57 0.57 -18.93
CA ILE A 219 7.08 -0.63 -18.23
C ILE A 219 5.64 -0.94 -18.66
N LEU A 220 4.75 0.05 -18.70
CA LEU A 220 3.36 -0.13 -19.11
C LEU A 220 3.26 -0.68 -20.53
N LEU A 221 4.02 -0.10 -21.46
CA LEU A 221 4.06 -0.56 -22.87
C LEU A 221 4.61 -1.98 -22.99
N LEU A 222 5.72 -2.29 -22.30
CA LEU A 222 6.31 -3.63 -22.30
C LEU A 222 5.36 -4.67 -21.75
N LEU A 223 4.78 -4.44 -20.56
CA LEU A 223 3.86 -5.38 -19.93
C LEU A 223 2.57 -5.55 -20.75
N THR A 224 2.07 -4.48 -21.39
CA THR A 224 0.90 -4.56 -22.27
C THR A 224 1.21 -5.33 -23.54
N ALA A 225 2.35 -5.09 -24.17
CA ALA A 225 2.78 -5.77 -25.39
C ALA A 225 3.01 -7.29 -25.17
N PHE A 226 3.59 -7.64 -24.00
CA PHE A 226 3.89 -9.02 -23.63
C PHE A 226 2.83 -9.67 -22.73
N ARG A 227 1.66 -9.06 -22.57
CA ARG A 227 0.56 -9.59 -21.74
C ARG A 227 0.15 -11.01 -22.13
N LYS A 228 -0.11 -11.26 -23.41
CA LYS A 228 -0.57 -12.58 -23.92
C LYS A 228 0.40 -13.73 -23.62
N PRO A 229 1.72 -13.61 -23.90
CA PRO A 229 2.67 -14.68 -23.55
C PRO A 229 2.85 -14.87 -22.05
N VAL A 230 2.72 -13.82 -21.25
CA VAL A 230 2.83 -13.92 -19.77
C VAL A 230 1.60 -14.63 -19.17
N GLU A 231 0.39 -14.25 -19.59
CA GLU A 231 -0.86 -14.89 -19.14
C GLU A 231 -0.95 -16.36 -19.58
N ARG A 232 -0.47 -16.69 -20.78
CA ARG A 232 -0.47 -18.07 -21.30
C ARG A 232 0.43 -18.97 -20.45
N LYS A 233 1.64 -18.53 -20.09
CA LYS A 233 2.56 -19.29 -19.24
C LYS A 233 2.05 -19.46 -17.81
N ALA A 234 1.39 -18.43 -17.26
CA ALA A 234 0.78 -18.50 -15.93
C ALA A 234 -0.48 -19.38 -15.89
N GLY A 235 -1.15 -19.61 -17.04
CA GLY A 235 -2.34 -20.47 -17.14
C GLY A 235 -2.03 -21.95 -17.42
N GLU A 236 -0.87 -22.27 -17.95
CA GLU A 236 -0.45 -23.65 -18.25
C GLU A 236 0.06 -24.39 -16.97
N GLU A 237 0.23 -23.70 -15.84
CA GLU A 237 0.72 -24.26 -14.58
C GLU A 237 -0.35 -24.32 -13.46
N LYS A 238 -1.63 -24.08 -13.75
CA LYS A 238 -2.77 -24.34 -12.86
C LYS A 238 -3.46 -25.64 -13.25
#